data_f26e4ec24656fab57a111817de37473e
#
_entry.id   f26e4ec24656fab57a111817de37473e
#
_cell.length_a   1.000
_cell.length_b   1.000
_cell.length_c   1.000
_cell.angle_alpha   90.00
_cell.angle_beta   90.00
_cell.angle_gamma   90.00
#
_symmetry.space_group_name_H-M   'P 1'
#
loop_
_entity.id
_entity.type
_entity.pdbx_description
1 polymer ?
#
loop_
_entity_poly.entity_id
_entity_poly.type
_entity_poly.pdbx_seq_one_letter_code
_entity_poly.pdbx_strand_id
1 'polypeptide(L)'
;SLDEVFQETSYNLVSKGTIIKISNLRDKWIEFNNQSLFNEVLNYQKFISLKSSLEKLINKSQVESDNFKIFLKVSDIDDTKETSYNKKINGEIENKFFEKLGFDTTYIHSAISDDGKYIITKLKDRDNTIFKTIEKNIEFPDLKSVKIILMYLNPYGKVYFEKQMGVRGVEFGSVYLFINGFRIPPYGDADNDSFGLEGRKGQGQRRYLGGRDIVGRIEIEDRNEQYSIISSR
;
A
#
# COMPACT_ATOMS: atom_id res chain seq x y z
N SER A 1 15.30 29.24 7.53
CA SER A 1 15.01 28.80 8.91
C SER A 1 13.87 27.79 8.89
N LEU A 2 13.64 27.06 9.99
CA LEU A 2 12.48 26.18 10.14
C LEU A 2 11.17 26.99 9.97
N ASP A 3 11.13 28.21 10.48
CA ASP A 3 9.95 29.08 10.38
C ASP A 3 9.59 29.47 8.93
N GLU A 4 10.58 29.65 8.06
CA GLU A 4 10.36 29.89 6.63
C GLU A 4 9.71 28.67 5.95
N VAL A 5 10.21 27.45 6.27
CA VAL A 5 9.64 26.22 5.74
C VAL A 5 8.20 26.04 6.22
N PHE A 6 7.88 26.46 7.44
CA PHE A 6 6.54 26.40 8.01
C PHE A 6 5.58 27.40 7.38
N GLN A 7 6.02 28.62 7.14
CA GLN A 7 5.21 29.63 6.45
C GLN A 7 4.90 29.21 5.00
N GLU A 8 5.85 28.59 4.31
CA GLU A 8 5.65 28.11 2.95
C GLU A 8 4.69 26.90 2.85
N THR A 9 4.58 26.07 3.88
CA THR A 9 3.80 24.82 3.77
C THR A 9 2.33 24.96 4.15
N SER A 10 1.92 26.05 4.80
CA SER A 10 0.55 26.29 5.28
C SER A 10 -0.02 25.19 6.18
N TYR A 11 0.82 24.29 6.72
CA TYR A 11 0.41 23.25 7.65
C TYR A 11 0.62 23.70 9.09
N ASN A 12 -0.44 23.65 9.89
CA ASN A 12 -0.32 23.79 11.33
C ASN A 12 0.44 22.58 11.87
N LEU A 13 1.67 22.80 12.30
CA LEU A 13 2.46 21.76 12.89
C LEU A 13 1.84 21.25 14.18
N VAL A 14 1.51 19.98 14.14
CA VAL A 14 1.35 19.20 15.35
C VAL A 14 2.70 19.13 16.06
N SER A 15 2.72 19.11 17.38
CA SER A 15 3.91 19.20 18.23
C SER A 15 5.04 18.18 17.95
N LYS A 16 4.84 17.23 17.03
CA LYS A 16 5.79 16.18 16.65
C LYS A 16 5.66 15.86 15.16
N GLY A 17 6.77 15.83 14.44
CA GLY A 17 6.79 15.47 13.03
C GLY A 17 8.17 15.64 12.41
N THR A 18 8.31 15.23 11.15
CA THR A 18 9.53 15.41 10.35
C THR A 18 9.15 16.09 9.04
N ILE A 19 9.91 17.11 8.64
CA ILE A 19 9.77 17.76 7.35
C ILE A 19 11.02 17.48 6.52
N ILE A 20 10.81 17.03 5.29
CA ILE A 20 11.87 16.84 4.31
C ILE A 20 11.61 17.82 3.18
N LYS A 21 12.48 18.83 3.02
CA LYS A 21 12.45 19.78 1.89
C LYS A 21 13.49 19.35 0.86
N ILE A 22 13.05 19.14 -0.38
CA ILE A 22 13.92 18.80 -1.50
C ILE A 22 13.82 19.93 -2.52
N SER A 23 14.96 20.51 -2.87
CA SER A 23 15.09 21.59 -3.85
C SER A 23 16.14 21.24 -4.90
N ASN A 24 16.14 21.95 -6.01
CA ASN A 24 17.11 21.75 -7.10
C ASN A 24 17.12 20.32 -7.65
N LEU A 25 15.93 19.82 -7.98
CA LEU A 25 15.78 18.50 -8.62
C LEU A 25 16.64 18.42 -9.87
N ARG A 26 17.43 17.33 -10.02
CA ARG A 26 18.36 17.16 -11.13
C ARG A 26 17.66 17.04 -12.48
N ASP A 27 16.48 16.41 -12.48
CA ASP A 27 15.68 16.18 -13.68
C ASP A 27 14.48 17.14 -13.73
N LYS A 28 13.94 17.33 -14.94
CA LYS A 28 12.64 17.96 -15.08
C LYS A 28 11.55 17.02 -14.57
N TRP A 29 10.84 17.44 -13.53
CA TRP A 29 9.73 16.69 -12.94
C TRP A 29 8.37 17.16 -13.47
N ILE A 30 8.35 18.34 -14.08
CA ILE A 30 7.22 18.88 -14.81
C ILE A 30 7.62 18.96 -16.27
N GLU A 31 6.91 18.25 -17.14
CA GLU A 31 7.16 18.23 -18.57
C GLU A 31 5.95 18.78 -19.32
N PHE A 32 6.21 19.59 -20.35
CA PHE A 32 5.16 20.03 -21.25
C PHE A 32 4.94 18.93 -22.31
N ASN A 33 3.72 18.44 -22.41
CA ASN A 33 3.37 17.46 -23.42
C ASN A 33 2.73 18.17 -24.62
N ASN A 34 3.50 18.27 -25.72
CA ASN A 34 3.09 18.95 -26.97
C ASN A 34 2.11 18.11 -27.82
N GLN A 35 1.40 17.13 -27.26
CA GLN A 35 0.53 16.25 -28.03
C GLN A 35 -0.83 16.87 -28.45
N SER A 36 -1.12 18.10 -28.02
CA SER A 36 -2.34 18.80 -28.42
C SER A 36 -1.98 20.16 -29.01
N LEU A 37 -2.42 20.41 -30.23
CA LEU A 37 -2.25 21.70 -30.95
C LEU A 37 -2.95 22.89 -30.24
N PHE A 38 -3.75 22.64 -29.20
CA PHE A 38 -4.59 23.67 -28.57
C PHE A 38 -4.52 23.70 -27.02
N ASN A 39 -3.88 22.72 -26.36
CA ASN A 39 -3.72 22.74 -24.90
C ASN A 39 -2.37 22.15 -24.50
N GLU A 40 -1.55 22.97 -23.85
CA GLU A 40 -0.38 22.50 -23.12
C GLU A 40 -0.84 21.68 -21.91
N VAL A 41 -0.70 20.37 -21.97
CA VAL A 41 -0.99 19.47 -20.85
C VAL A 41 0.32 19.25 -20.10
N LEU A 42 0.37 19.76 -18.87
CA LEU A 42 1.49 19.49 -17.97
C LEU A 42 1.51 18.00 -17.59
N ASN A 43 2.65 17.37 -17.74
CA ASN A 43 2.86 15.99 -17.36
C ASN A 43 3.55 15.93 -15.97
N TYR A 44 2.84 15.43 -14.99
CA TYR A 44 3.29 15.26 -13.60
C TYR A 44 3.64 13.81 -13.26
N GLN A 45 3.97 12.98 -14.24
CA GLN A 45 4.11 11.54 -14.06
C GLN A 45 5.09 11.15 -12.94
N LYS A 46 6.20 11.86 -12.79
CA LYS A 46 7.18 11.60 -11.73
C LYS A 46 6.60 11.87 -10.34
N PHE A 47 5.80 12.92 -10.19
CA PHE A 47 5.12 13.23 -8.91
C PHE A 47 4.00 12.23 -8.61
N ILE A 48 3.27 11.77 -9.62
CA ILE A 48 2.26 10.72 -9.48
C ILE A 48 2.93 9.41 -9.02
N SER A 49 4.08 9.07 -9.60
CA SER A 49 4.87 7.90 -9.20
C SER A 49 5.41 8.02 -7.78
N LEU A 50 5.90 9.21 -7.38
CA LEU A 50 6.31 9.48 -6.02
C LEU A 50 5.14 9.34 -5.04
N LYS A 51 4.00 9.95 -5.35
CA LYS A 51 2.79 9.82 -4.54
C LYS A 51 2.40 8.36 -4.36
N SER A 52 2.35 7.59 -5.45
CA SER A 52 2.04 6.16 -5.41
C SER A 52 3.04 5.36 -4.58
N SER A 53 4.32 5.73 -4.59
CA SER A 53 5.33 5.12 -3.74
C SER A 53 5.11 5.45 -2.26
N LEU A 54 4.73 6.69 -1.94
CA LEU A 54 4.39 7.10 -0.58
C LEU A 54 3.11 6.41 -0.08
N GLU A 55 2.10 6.22 -0.94
CA GLU A 55 0.88 5.47 -0.62
C GLU A 55 1.18 4.05 -0.14
N LYS A 56 2.19 3.40 -0.74
CA LYS A 56 2.62 2.06 -0.35
C LYS A 56 3.23 1.98 1.05
N LEU A 57 3.71 3.10 1.60
CA LEU A 57 4.28 3.15 2.95
C LEU A 57 3.22 3.20 4.05
N ILE A 58 1.99 3.62 3.70
CA ILE A 58 0.92 3.82 4.68
C ILE A 58 0.06 2.57 4.76
N ASN A 59 -0.12 2.06 5.97
CA ASN A 59 -1.12 1.03 6.26
C ASN A 59 -2.36 1.66 6.94
N LYS A 60 -3.47 1.74 6.24
CA LYS A 60 -4.71 2.33 6.74
C LYS A 60 -5.48 1.45 7.73
N SER A 61 -5.05 0.21 7.97
CA SER A 61 -5.68 -0.67 8.97
C SER A 61 -5.42 -0.26 10.42
N GLN A 62 -4.49 0.64 10.64
CA GLN A 62 -4.25 1.22 11.98
C GLN A 62 -5.29 2.29 12.26
N VAL A 63 -6.54 1.88 12.38
CA VAL A 63 -7.71 2.78 12.45
C VAL A 63 -7.76 3.59 13.73
N GLU A 64 -7.01 3.31 14.79
CA GLU A 64 -7.29 3.99 16.07
C GLU A 64 -6.09 4.43 16.93
N SER A 65 -4.83 4.14 16.61
CA SER A 65 -3.75 4.49 17.56
C SER A 65 -2.60 5.34 17.06
N ASP A 66 -2.32 5.40 15.76
CA ASP A 66 -1.21 6.19 15.26
C ASP A 66 -1.66 7.25 14.26
N ASN A 67 -1.55 8.51 14.70
CA ASN A 67 -1.76 9.70 13.88
C ASN A 67 -0.63 9.93 12.86
N PHE A 68 0.04 8.86 12.38
CA PHE A 68 1.07 9.01 11.37
C PHE A 68 0.44 9.35 10.03
N LYS A 69 0.75 10.54 9.54
CA LYS A 69 0.26 11.07 8.28
C LYS A 69 1.43 11.52 7.43
N ILE A 70 1.36 11.24 6.14
CA ILE A 70 2.31 11.78 5.16
C ILE A 70 1.59 12.85 4.36
N PHE A 71 2.21 14.01 4.21
CA PHE A 71 1.74 15.08 3.33
C PHE A 71 2.78 15.32 2.24
N LEU A 72 2.32 15.41 1.01
CA LEU A 72 3.14 15.84 -0.12
C LEU A 72 2.76 17.28 -0.49
N LYS A 73 3.76 18.13 -0.66
CA LYS A 73 3.58 19.50 -1.15
C LYS A 73 4.60 19.79 -2.24
N VAL A 74 4.11 20.16 -3.41
CA VAL A 74 4.90 20.61 -4.55
C VAL A 74 4.50 22.05 -4.83
N SER A 75 5.44 23.00 -4.68
CA SER A 75 5.15 24.44 -4.73
C SER A 75 4.62 24.91 -6.09
N ASP A 76 5.09 24.27 -7.18
CA ASP A 76 4.80 24.67 -8.55
C ASP A 76 3.53 24.04 -9.13
N ILE A 77 2.77 23.31 -8.31
CA ILE A 77 1.55 22.62 -8.76
C ILE A 77 0.34 23.21 -8.03
N ASP A 78 -0.63 23.64 -8.81
CA ASP A 78 -1.94 24.06 -8.32
C ASP A 78 -2.97 22.94 -8.59
N ASP A 79 -3.32 22.22 -7.55
CA ASP A 79 -4.31 21.12 -7.60
C ASP A 79 -5.76 21.57 -7.36
N THR A 80 -6.02 22.88 -7.26
CA THR A 80 -7.36 23.37 -6.90
C THR A 80 -8.45 22.98 -7.90
N LYS A 81 -8.06 22.74 -9.16
CA LYS A 81 -8.94 22.35 -10.25
C LYS A 81 -9.10 20.84 -10.40
N GLU A 82 -8.31 20.04 -9.71
CA GLU A 82 -8.32 18.58 -9.84
C GLU A 82 -9.34 17.96 -8.87
N THR A 83 -10.34 17.29 -9.43
CA THR A 83 -11.41 16.65 -8.66
C THR A 83 -11.09 15.20 -8.29
N SER A 84 -10.17 14.56 -9.02
CA SER A 84 -9.79 13.15 -8.80
C SER A 84 -8.57 13.04 -7.89
N TYR A 85 -8.66 12.24 -6.82
CA TYR A 85 -7.53 11.96 -5.93
C TYR A 85 -6.27 11.48 -6.67
N ASN A 86 -6.44 10.65 -7.71
CA ASN A 86 -5.30 10.11 -8.48
C ASN A 86 -4.57 11.17 -9.32
N LYS A 87 -5.23 12.28 -9.62
CA LYS A 87 -4.65 13.41 -10.35
C LYS A 87 -4.10 14.48 -9.42
N LYS A 88 -4.65 14.58 -8.22
CA LYS A 88 -4.22 15.54 -7.21
C LYS A 88 -2.87 15.14 -6.65
N ILE A 89 -1.88 16.03 -6.73
CA ILE A 89 -0.51 15.79 -6.24
C ILE A 89 -0.39 16.20 -4.77
N ASN A 90 -0.76 17.45 -4.46
CA ASN A 90 -0.62 18.00 -3.13
C ASN A 90 -1.68 17.49 -2.16
N GLY A 91 -1.32 17.35 -0.90
CA GLY A 91 -2.22 17.03 0.20
C GLY A 91 -1.80 15.82 1.02
N GLU A 92 -2.70 15.33 1.83
CA GLU A 92 -2.50 14.11 2.61
C GLU A 92 -2.43 12.89 1.68
N ILE A 93 -1.43 12.05 1.90
CA ILE A 93 -1.27 10.78 1.20
C ILE A 93 -2.12 9.74 1.92
N GLU A 94 -3.07 9.16 1.22
CA GLU A 94 -3.97 8.15 1.74
C GLU A 94 -3.80 6.84 0.99
N ASN A 95 -3.75 5.74 1.69
CA ASN A 95 -3.78 4.42 1.06
C ASN A 95 -5.24 3.92 0.98
N LYS A 96 -5.93 4.31 -0.08
CA LYS A 96 -7.33 3.87 -0.35
C LYS A 96 -7.42 2.50 -1.03
N PHE A 97 -6.30 1.85 -1.25
CA PHE A 97 -6.19 0.66 -2.06
C PHE A 97 -7.08 -0.50 -1.58
N PHE A 98 -6.90 -0.89 -0.31
CA PHE A 98 -7.62 -2.03 0.24
C PHE A 98 -9.11 -1.75 0.45
N GLU A 99 -9.50 -0.51 0.67
CA GLU A 99 -10.90 -0.12 0.75
C GLU A 99 -11.60 -0.28 -0.59
N LYS A 100 -10.97 0.18 -1.67
CA LYS A 100 -11.56 0.13 -3.02
C LYS A 100 -11.68 -1.30 -3.57
N LEU A 101 -10.76 -2.20 -3.23
CA LEU A 101 -10.78 -3.59 -3.70
C LEU A 101 -11.69 -4.50 -2.89
N GLY A 102 -11.88 -4.22 -1.60
CA GLY A 102 -12.57 -5.12 -0.68
C GLY A 102 -14.04 -5.40 -1.04
N PHE A 103 -14.68 -4.50 -1.80
CA PHE A 103 -16.09 -4.62 -2.11
C PHE A 103 -16.43 -5.57 -3.28
N ASP A 104 -15.46 -5.83 -4.18
CA ASP A 104 -15.76 -6.51 -5.45
C ASP A 104 -14.94 -7.79 -5.70
N THR A 105 -14.12 -8.22 -4.76
CA THR A 105 -13.22 -9.37 -4.96
C THR A 105 -13.43 -10.46 -3.93
N THR A 106 -13.01 -11.68 -4.30
CA THR A 106 -12.84 -12.78 -3.35
C THR A 106 -11.55 -12.57 -2.58
N TYR A 107 -11.59 -12.67 -1.25
CA TYR A 107 -10.43 -12.49 -0.41
C TYR A 107 -10.39 -13.43 0.79
N ILE A 108 -9.19 -13.72 1.26
CA ILE A 108 -8.93 -14.42 2.50
C ILE A 108 -8.51 -13.39 3.55
N HIS A 109 -9.14 -13.47 4.71
CA HIS A 109 -8.72 -12.77 5.91
C HIS A 109 -8.37 -13.80 6.97
N SER A 110 -7.11 -13.82 7.41
CA SER A 110 -6.63 -14.67 8.47
C SER A 110 -6.02 -13.82 9.58
N ALA A 111 -6.33 -14.16 10.82
CA ALA A 111 -5.79 -13.44 11.98
C ALA A 111 -5.55 -14.41 13.14
N ILE A 112 -4.53 -14.10 13.92
CA ILE A 112 -4.34 -14.74 15.23
C ILE A 112 -5.26 -14.03 16.22
N SER A 113 -5.95 -14.80 17.06
CA SER A 113 -6.81 -14.26 18.13
C SER A 113 -6.00 -13.45 19.14
N ASP A 114 -6.64 -12.50 19.81
CA ASP A 114 -5.98 -11.59 20.76
C ASP A 114 -5.27 -12.33 21.92
N ASP A 115 -5.76 -13.50 22.29
CA ASP A 115 -5.12 -14.38 23.28
C ASP A 115 -3.99 -15.26 22.71
N GLY A 116 -3.73 -15.17 21.40
CA GLY A 116 -2.69 -15.92 20.69
C GLY A 116 -3.00 -17.41 20.46
N LYS A 117 -4.16 -17.91 20.90
CA LYS A 117 -4.44 -19.36 20.93
C LYS A 117 -5.03 -19.93 19.66
N TYR A 118 -5.66 -19.10 18.85
CA TYR A 118 -6.38 -19.56 17.66
C TYR A 118 -5.98 -18.77 16.42
N ILE A 119 -5.98 -19.46 15.29
CA ILE A 119 -5.90 -18.86 13.96
C ILE A 119 -7.31 -18.88 13.38
N ILE A 120 -7.84 -17.73 13.04
CA ILE A 120 -9.17 -17.58 12.49
C ILE A 120 -9.04 -17.17 11.04
N THR A 121 -9.43 -18.04 10.12
CA THR A 121 -9.39 -17.78 8.67
C THR A 121 -10.80 -17.70 8.11
N LYS A 122 -11.07 -16.67 7.33
CA LYS A 122 -12.32 -16.43 6.63
C LYS A 122 -12.05 -16.27 5.15
N LEU A 123 -12.77 -17.01 4.32
CA LEU A 123 -12.89 -16.76 2.88
C LEU A 123 -14.16 -15.95 2.65
N LYS A 124 -14.01 -14.82 2.00
CA LYS A 124 -15.14 -13.93 1.69
C LYS A 124 -15.22 -13.69 0.18
N ASP A 125 -16.43 -13.52 -0.32
CA ASP A 125 -16.71 -13.04 -1.66
C ASP A 125 -17.71 -11.89 -1.56
N ARG A 126 -17.32 -10.69 -1.99
CA ARG A 126 -18.16 -9.47 -1.91
C ARG A 126 -18.77 -9.29 -0.51
N ASP A 127 -17.97 -9.34 0.52
CA ASP A 127 -18.37 -9.27 1.94
C ASP A 127 -19.17 -10.45 2.51
N ASN A 128 -19.64 -11.38 1.68
CA ASN A 128 -20.28 -12.60 2.17
C ASN A 128 -19.21 -13.61 2.63
N THR A 129 -19.30 -14.08 3.85
CA THR A 129 -18.43 -15.14 4.33
C THR A 129 -18.87 -16.46 3.74
N ILE A 130 -18.04 -17.06 2.85
CA ILE A 130 -18.29 -18.35 2.23
C ILE A 130 -17.81 -19.48 3.15
N PHE A 131 -16.67 -19.25 3.80
CA PHE A 131 -16.03 -20.28 4.61
C PHE A 131 -15.29 -19.64 5.79
N LYS A 132 -15.30 -20.34 6.94
CA LYS A 132 -14.60 -19.93 8.16
C LYS A 132 -13.99 -21.14 8.83
N THR A 133 -12.69 -21.06 9.18
CA THR A 133 -12.03 -22.01 10.09
C THR A 133 -11.57 -21.33 11.35
N ILE A 134 -11.51 -22.13 12.41
CA ILE A 134 -10.88 -21.76 13.68
C ILE A 134 -9.98 -22.92 14.07
N GLU A 135 -8.69 -22.68 14.05
CA GLU A 135 -7.66 -23.69 14.34
C GLU A 135 -6.84 -23.27 15.56
N LYS A 136 -6.35 -24.23 16.33
CA LYS A 136 -5.44 -23.91 17.44
C LYS A 136 -4.11 -23.46 16.88
N ASN A 137 -3.58 -22.36 17.40
CA ASN A 137 -2.25 -21.85 17.06
C ASN A 137 -1.17 -22.65 17.83
N ILE A 138 -0.84 -23.84 17.31
CA ILE A 138 0.15 -24.74 17.93
C ILE A 138 1.55 -24.48 17.32
N GLU A 139 1.59 -24.18 16.03
CA GLU A 139 2.86 -24.05 15.29
C GLU A 139 3.56 -22.72 15.55
N PHE A 140 2.79 -21.66 15.87
CA PHE A 140 3.32 -20.31 16.04
C PHE A 140 2.89 -19.68 17.38
N PRO A 141 3.19 -20.32 18.53
CA PRO A 141 2.66 -19.89 19.84
C PRO A 141 3.16 -18.49 20.26
N ASP A 142 4.32 -18.09 19.75
CA ASP A 142 4.92 -16.78 20.05
C ASP A 142 4.41 -15.67 19.15
N LEU A 143 3.77 -15.99 18.02
CA LEU A 143 3.18 -15.01 17.14
C LEU A 143 1.85 -14.51 17.70
N LYS A 144 1.77 -13.23 17.94
CA LYS A 144 0.55 -12.52 18.37
C LYS A 144 0.28 -11.37 17.41
N SER A 145 -0.98 -10.96 17.35
CA SER A 145 -1.36 -9.77 16.57
C SER A 145 -0.91 -9.79 15.11
N VAL A 146 -1.03 -10.95 14.45
CA VAL A 146 -0.79 -11.11 13.02
C VAL A 146 -2.11 -11.11 12.28
N LYS A 147 -2.20 -10.28 11.24
CA LYS A 147 -3.35 -10.22 10.32
C LYS A 147 -2.86 -10.38 8.89
N ILE A 148 -3.56 -11.18 8.11
CA ILE A 148 -3.26 -11.44 6.70
C ILE A 148 -4.52 -11.16 5.89
N ILE A 149 -4.39 -10.36 4.85
CA ILE A 149 -5.46 -10.14 3.88
C ILE A 149 -4.88 -10.41 2.50
N LEU A 150 -5.45 -11.39 1.79
CA LEU A 150 -5.05 -11.76 0.43
C LEU A 150 -6.28 -11.66 -0.48
N MET A 151 -6.21 -10.82 -1.48
CA MET A 151 -7.25 -10.59 -2.48
C MET A 151 -6.90 -11.30 -3.77
N TYR A 152 -7.84 -12.07 -4.31
CA TYR A 152 -7.69 -12.73 -5.60
C TYR A 152 -8.09 -11.80 -6.74
N LEU A 153 -7.17 -11.58 -7.65
CA LEU A 153 -7.40 -10.82 -8.87
C LEU A 153 -7.73 -11.76 -10.03
N ASN A 154 -9.00 -12.09 -10.20
CA ASN A 154 -9.48 -12.72 -11.42
C ASN A 154 -9.30 -11.79 -12.64
N PRO A 155 -9.52 -12.23 -13.89
CA PRO A 155 -9.33 -11.37 -15.07
C PRO A 155 -10.07 -10.04 -15.01
N TYR A 156 -11.31 -10.02 -14.50
CA TYR A 156 -12.08 -8.78 -14.31
C TYR A 156 -11.50 -7.93 -13.18
N GLY A 157 -11.09 -8.55 -12.08
CA GLY A 157 -10.42 -7.91 -10.96
C GLY A 157 -9.12 -7.23 -11.37
N LYS A 158 -8.35 -7.81 -12.31
CA LYS A 158 -7.13 -7.19 -12.85
C LYS A 158 -7.43 -5.91 -13.63
N VAL A 159 -8.45 -5.93 -14.48
CA VAL A 159 -8.88 -4.73 -15.22
C VAL A 159 -9.42 -3.65 -14.28
N TYR A 160 -10.24 -4.05 -13.30
CA TYR A 160 -10.74 -3.13 -12.28
C TYR A 160 -9.61 -2.52 -11.45
N PHE A 161 -8.65 -3.36 -11.04
CA PHE A 161 -7.47 -2.95 -10.31
C PHE A 161 -6.68 -1.88 -11.08
N GLU A 162 -6.33 -2.15 -12.36
CA GLU A 162 -5.60 -1.22 -13.22
C GLU A 162 -6.35 0.11 -13.37
N LYS A 163 -7.67 0.05 -13.57
CA LYS A 163 -8.50 1.26 -13.66
C LYS A 163 -8.51 2.08 -12.38
N GLN A 164 -8.52 1.45 -11.20
CA GLN A 164 -8.59 2.13 -9.92
C GLN A 164 -7.21 2.65 -9.46
N MET A 165 -6.15 1.90 -9.74
CA MET A 165 -4.80 2.17 -9.26
C MET A 165 -3.94 2.93 -10.27
N GLY A 166 -4.32 2.94 -11.56
CA GLY A 166 -3.54 3.54 -12.63
C GLY A 166 -2.26 2.77 -12.96
N VAL A 167 -2.05 1.59 -12.34
CA VAL A 167 -0.90 0.71 -12.59
C VAL A 167 -1.38 -0.74 -12.64
N ARG A 168 -0.69 -1.57 -13.43
CA ARG A 168 -1.01 -3.00 -13.50
C ARG A 168 -0.63 -3.71 -12.20
N GLY A 169 -1.37 -4.75 -11.83
CA GLY A 169 -1.07 -5.53 -10.62
C GLY A 169 0.37 -6.04 -10.56
N VAL A 170 0.95 -6.42 -11.71
CA VAL A 170 2.34 -6.86 -11.81
C VAL A 170 3.36 -5.78 -11.47
N GLU A 171 3.06 -4.53 -11.77
CA GLU A 171 3.91 -3.37 -11.45
C GLU A 171 3.70 -2.87 -10.03
N PHE A 172 2.50 -3.08 -9.51
CA PHE A 172 2.17 -2.72 -8.14
C PHE A 172 2.90 -3.60 -7.13
N GLY A 173 2.99 -4.91 -7.40
CA GLY A 173 3.54 -5.91 -6.50
C GLY A 173 2.46 -6.87 -5.99
N SER A 174 2.82 -7.77 -5.07
CA SER A 174 1.95 -8.85 -4.63
C SER A 174 1.50 -8.72 -3.16
N VAL A 175 2.27 -9.24 -2.22
CA VAL A 175 1.93 -9.26 -0.80
C VAL A 175 2.92 -8.44 0.00
N TYR A 176 2.45 -7.37 0.61
CA TYR A 176 3.27 -6.48 1.43
C TYR A 176 3.35 -6.96 2.87
N LEU A 177 4.50 -6.76 3.50
CA LEU A 177 4.69 -6.96 4.93
C LEU A 177 4.74 -5.61 5.63
N PHE A 178 3.96 -5.48 6.70
CA PHE A 178 3.98 -4.32 7.60
C PHE A 178 4.27 -4.78 9.03
N ILE A 179 5.15 -4.06 9.71
CA ILE A 179 5.41 -4.24 11.15
C ILE A 179 5.18 -2.89 11.82
N ASN A 180 4.30 -2.86 12.81
CA ASN A 180 3.90 -1.64 13.51
C ASN A 180 3.48 -0.51 12.55
N GLY A 181 2.82 -0.87 11.44
CA GLY A 181 2.36 0.05 10.40
C GLY A 181 3.38 0.49 9.37
N PHE A 182 4.65 0.13 9.56
CA PHE A 182 5.70 0.44 8.61
C PHE A 182 5.90 -0.71 7.61
N ARG A 183 5.91 -0.37 6.33
CA ARG A 183 6.22 -1.34 5.29
C ARG A 183 7.66 -1.83 5.40
N ILE A 184 7.85 -3.13 5.28
CA ILE A 184 9.15 -3.78 5.29
C ILE A 184 9.53 -4.21 3.87
N PRO A 185 10.44 -3.48 3.20
CA PRO A 185 10.97 -3.91 1.91
C PRO A 185 11.89 -5.14 2.09
N PRO A 186 12.07 -5.98 1.07
CA PRO A 186 11.48 -5.91 -0.28
C PRO A 186 10.18 -6.69 -0.42
N TYR A 187 9.54 -7.11 0.69
CA TYR A 187 8.31 -7.89 0.63
C TYR A 187 7.22 -7.18 -0.17
N GLY A 188 6.67 -7.90 -1.16
CA GLY A 188 5.62 -7.40 -2.04
C GLY A 188 6.11 -6.53 -3.20
N ASP A 189 7.40 -6.26 -3.34
CA ASP A 189 7.93 -5.62 -4.53
C ASP A 189 7.75 -6.51 -5.76
N ALA A 190 7.56 -5.89 -6.94
CA ALA A 190 7.24 -6.59 -8.18
C ALA A 190 8.26 -7.67 -8.57
N ASP A 191 9.52 -7.44 -8.24
CA ASP A 191 10.64 -8.32 -8.56
C ASP A 191 11.02 -9.26 -7.40
N ASN A 192 10.22 -9.28 -6.33
CA ASN A 192 10.50 -10.09 -5.15
C ASN A 192 9.48 -11.21 -4.97
N ASP A 193 9.96 -12.46 -4.90
CA ASP A 193 9.16 -13.66 -4.63
C ASP A 193 9.49 -14.27 -3.26
N SER A 194 9.68 -13.45 -2.24
CA SER A 194 10.01 -13.90 -0.88
C SER A 194 9.00 -14.91 -0.31
N PHE A 195 7.76 -14.89 -0.79
CA PHE A 195 6.72 -15.84 -0.38
C PHE A 195 6.65 -17.09 -1.29
N GLY A 196 7.49 -17.21 -2.31
CA GLY A 196 7.56 -18.36 -3.19
C GLY A 196 6.31 -18.57 -4.05
N LEU A 197 5.56 -17.53 -4.34
CA LEU A 197 4.30 -17.59 -5.10
C LEU A 197 4.52 -17.99 -6.56
N GLU A 198 5.50 -17.39 -7.20
CA GLU A 198 5.83 -17.70 -8.61
C GLU A 198 6.48 -19.07 -8.73
N GLY A 199 7.33 -19.45 -7.78
CA GLY A 199 7.90 -20.79 -7.72
C GLY A 199 6.84 -21.88 -7.60
N ARG A 200 5.80 -21.68 -6.78
CA ARG A 200 4.66 -22.62 -6.68
C ARG A 200 3.81 -22.65 -7.94
N LYS A 201 3.53 -21.50 -8.54
CA LYS A 201 2.78 -21.41 -9.79
C LYS A 201 3.46 -22.16 -10.92
N GLY A 202 4.80 -22.14 -10.99
CA GLY A 202 5.59 -22.90 -11.94
C GLY A 202 5.39 -24.42 -11.83
N GLN A 203 5.05 -24.92 -10.65
CA GLN A 203 4.77 -26.36 -10.40
C GLN A 203 3.38 -26.81 -10.87
N GLY A 204 2.46 -25.87 -11.19
CA GLY A 204 1.11 -26.20 -11.65
C GLY A 204 0.26 -25.01 -11.94
N GLN A 205 0.33 -24.47 -13.16
CA GLN A 205 -0.30 -23.20 -13.60
C GLN A 205 -1.80 -23.05 -13.29
N ARG A 206 -2.55 -24.13 -13.12
CA ARG A 206 -3.99 -24.09 -12.79
C ARG A 206 -4.30 -24.45 -11.34
N ARG A 207 -3.30 -24.84 -10.58
CA ARG A 207 -3.47 -25.29 -9.19
C ARG A 207 -3.06 -24.23 -8.18
N TYR A 208 -2.16 -23.32 -8.56
CA TYR A 208 -1.59 -22.33 -7.66
C TYR A 208 -1.73 -20.92 -8.23
N LEU A 209 -1.94 -19.99 -7.33
CA LEU A 209 -1.94 -18.55 -7.64
C LEU A 209 -0.51 -18.03 -7.60
N GLY A 210 -0.16 -17.19 -8.55
CA GLY A 210 1.13 -16.47 -8.56
C GLY A 210 0.97 -15.05 -8.04
N GLY A 211 2.09 -14.33 -7.93
CA GLY A 211 2.12 -12.95 -7.49
C GLY A 211 1.28 -12.00 -8.35
N ARG A 212 1.01 -12.37 -9.62
CA ARG A 212 0.13 -11.60 -10.52
C ARG A 212 -1.36 -11.83 -10.31
N ASP A 213 -1.72 -12.83 -9.52
CA ASP A 213 -3.09 -13.25 -9.31
C ASP A 213 -3.61 -12.83 -7.93
N ILE A 214 -2.71 -12.36 -7.07
CA ILE A 214 -3.05 -11.93 -5.72
C ILE A 214 -2.40 -10.58 -5.40
N VAL A 215 -3.12 -9.82 -4.59
CA VAL A 215 -2.59 -8.65 -3.92
C VAL A 215 -3.01 -8.73 -2.47
N GLY A 216 -2.09 -8.40 -1.58
CA GLY A 216 -2.41 -8.50 -0.17
C GLY A 216 -1.41 -7.84 0.74
N ARG A 217 -1.62 -8.10 2.02
CA ARG A 217 -0.74 -7.60 3.07
C ARG A 217 -0.73 -8.54 4.26
N ILE A 218 0.41 -8.56 4.92
CA ILE A 218 0.63 -9.18 6.22
C ILE A 218 0.93 -8.05 7.19
N GLU A 219 0.21 -7.99 8.27
CA GLU A 219 0.38 -6.98 9.32
C GLU A 219 0.79 -7.68 10.61
N ILE A 220 1.87 -7.22 11.21
CA ILE A 220 2.36 -7.69 12.50
C ILE A 220 2.42 -6.49 13.44
N GLU A 221 1.76 -6.60 14.58
CA GLU A 221 1.91 -5.64 15.67
C GLU A 221 2.90 -6.22 16.70
N ASP A 222 4.07 -5.62 16.77
CA ASP A 222 5.13 -6.00 17.72
C ASP A 222 5.37 -4.89 18.73
N ARG A 223 4.45 -4.76 19.69
CA ARG A 223 4.51 -3.70 20.73
C ARG A 223 5.67 -3.87 21.70
N ASN A 224 6.24 -5.06 21.78
CA ASN A 224 7.30 -5.40 22.75
C ASN A 224 8.67 -5.55 22.08
N GLU A 225 8.81 -5.18 20.81
CA GLU A 225 10.05 -5.31 20.03
C GLU A 225 10.63 -6.75 20.07
N GLN A 226 9.75 -7.74 20.06
CA GLN A 226 10.13 -9.16 20.14
C GLN A 226 10.73 -9.68 18.83
N TYR A 227 10.44 -9.00 17.71
CA TYR A 227 10.94 -9.38 16.40
C TYR A 227 12.00 -8.39 15.93
N SER A 228 13.24 -8.83 15.90
CA SER A 228 14.31 -8.02 15.31
C SER A 228 14.14 -7.97 13.80
N ILE A 229 13.99 -6.79 13.24
CA ILE A 229 14.00 -6.59 11.79
C ILE A 229 15.46 -6.72 11.33
N ILE A 230 15.82 -7.89 10.81
CA ILE A 230 17.11 -8.08 10.16
C ILE A 230 17.00 -7.50 8.75
N SER A 231 17.51 -6.30 8.56
CA SER A 231 17.73 -5.76 7.22
C SER A 231 18.87 -6.54 6.58
N SER A 232 18.55 -7.45 5.67
CA SER A 232 19.57 -8.01 4.77
C SER A 232 19.96 -6.90 3.78
N ARG A 233 21.20 -6.45 3.89
CA ARG A 233 21.85 -5.61 2.87
C ARG A 233 22.14 -6.40 1.63
#